data_a4de6992e373c48b06ff9cd91799ea4e
#
_entry.id   a4de6992e373c48b06ff9cd91799ea4e
#
_cell.length_a   1.000
_cell.length_b   1.000
_cell.length_c   1.000
_cell.angle_alpha   90.00
_cell.angle_beta   90.00
_cell.angle_gamma   90.00
#
_symmetry.space_group_name_H-M   'P 1'
#
loop_
_entity.id
_entity.type
_entity.pdbx_description
1 polymer ?
#
loop_
_entity_poly.entity_id
_entity_poly.type
_entity_poly.pdbx_seq_one_letter_code
_entity_poly.pdbx_strand_id
1 'polypeptide(L)'
;MRYHVAGQSHRGVVRESNQDVVDWRINDAGDQALLVVADGMGGHQGGEVASRLAVDAVIESLEPAIAGAAFDGTDGAIREHLERAFSLANERIVNRRSGDPKLEKMGTTLVVAWVIDDQAHIAHVGDSRCYSLRSSQAVCLTRDDTVVQNMLEDGS
;
A
#
# COMPACT_ATOMS: atom_id res chain seq x y z
N MET A 1 -3.85 22.94 7.24
CA MET A 1 -4.74 22.16 6.38
C MET A 1 -5.08 20.84 7.10
N ARG A 2 -6.33 20.46 7.09
CA ARG A 2 -6.75 19.19 7.67
C ARG A 2 -7.20 18.23 6.57
N TYR A 3 -6.77 17.00 6.66
CA TYR A 3 -7.15 15.96 5.71
C TYR A 3 -8.42 15.24 6.14
N HIS A 4 -9.21 14.87 5.15
CA HIS A 4 -10.34 13.98 5.30
C HIS A 4 -10.10 12.77 4.41
N VAL A 5 -10.29 11.58 4.96
CA VAL A 5 -10.05 10.33 4.24
C VAL A 5 -11.33 9.50 4.26
N ALA A 6 -11.61 8.88 3.13
CA ALA A 6 -12.66 7.88 3.01
C ALA A 6 -12.14 6.70 2.21
N GLY A 7 -12.56 5.52 2.55
CA GLY A 7 -12.19 4.30 1.85
C GLY A 7 -13.36 3.34 1.78
N GLN A 8 -13.36 2.51 0.74
CA GLN A 8 -14.38 1.49 0.53
C GLN A 8 -13.76 0.30 -0.16
N SER A 9 -14.19 -0.88 0.22
CA SER A 9 -13.85 -2.13 -0.42
C SER A 9 -15.11 -2.99 -0.56
N HIS A 10 -15.21 -3.71 -1.68
CA HIS A 10 -16.36 -4.55 -1.95
C HIS A 10 -15.93 -5.80 -2.72
N ARG A 11 -16.47 -6.94 -2.32
CA ARG A 11 -16.20 -8.25 -2.94
C ARG A 11 -16.61 -8.32 -4.41
N GLY A 12 -17.60 -7.54 -4.82
CA GLY A 12 -18.25 -7.70 -6.10
C GLY A 12 -19.30 -8.81 -6.09
N VAL A 13 -19.87 -9.12 -7.26
CA VAL A 13 -20.96 -10.09 -7.39
C VAL A 13 -20.49 -11.47 -7.88
N VAL A 14 -19.24 -11.59 -8.31
CA VAL A 14 -18.69 -12.81 -8.93
C VAL A 14 -17.77 -13.59 -7.98
N ARG A 15 -16.94 -12.88 -7.21
CA ARG A 15 -15.97 -13.49 -6.31
C ARG A 15 -16.60 -13.96 -5.01
N GLU A 16 -16.07 -15.06 -4.45
CA GLU A 16 -16.54 -15.59 -3.16
C GLU A 16 -15.98 -14.82 -1.97
N SER A 17 -14.79 -14.22 -2.12
CA SER A 17 -14.12 -13.47 -1.06
C SER A 17 -13.57 -12.15 -1.59
N ASN A 18 -13.43 -11.19 -0.70
CA ASN A 18 -12.75 -9.91 -0.97
C ASN A 18 -11.31 -10.03 -0.48
N GLN A 19 -10.35 -10.00 -1.42
CA GLN A 19 -8.92 -10.09 -1.13
C GLN A 19 -8.24 -8.72 -1.09
N ASP A 20 -9.00 -7.65 -1.26
CA ASP A 20 -8.52 -6.29 -1.14
C ASP A 20 -8.59 -5.82 0.30
N VAL A 21 -7.62 -5.02 0.70
CA VAL A 21 -7.61 -4.36 2.00
C VAL A 21 -7.29 -2.90 1.80
N VAL A 22 -8.05 -2.04 2.45
CA VAL A 22 -7.83 -0.60 2.51
C VAL A 22 -7.78 -0.17 3.97
N ASP A 23 -6.84 0.68 4.32
CA ASP A 23 -6.74 1.27 5.65
C ASP A 23 -6.08 2.64 5.58
N TRP A 24 -6.24 3.43 6.61
CA TRP A 24 -5.66 4.77 6.68
C TRP A 24 -5.45 5.21 8.11
N ARG A 25 -4.57 6.20 8.29
CA ARG A 25 -4.38 6.90 9.56
C ARG A 25 -4.27 8.39 9.30
N ILE A 26 -4.77 9.18 10.21
CA ILE A 26 -4.59 10.64 10.23
C ILE A 26 -4.02 10.97 11.61
N ASN A 27 -2.99 11.83 11.66
CA ASN A 27 -2.43 12.25 12.95
C ASN A 27 -3.38 13.18 13.70
N ASP A 28 -3.11 13.42 14.99
CA ASP A 28 -4.00 14.23 15.84
C ASP A 28 -4.13 15.67 15.34
N ALA A 29 -3.06 16.23 14.79
CA ALA A 29 -3.10 17.57 14.20
C ALA A 29 -3.91 17.63 12.89
N GLY A 30 -4.12 16.50 12.22
CA GLY A 30 -4.85 16.40 10.97
C GLY A 30 -4.09 16.86 9.73
N ASP A 31 -2.79 17.10 9.85
CA ASP A 31 -1.94 17.58 8.77
C ASP A 31 -1.07 16.50 8.10
N GLN A 32 -1.17 15.27 8.60
CA GLN A 32 -0.59 14.11 7.95
C GLN A 32 -1.64 13.01 7.77
N ALA A 33 -1.60 12.36 6.64
CA ALA A 33 -2.47 11.21 6.34
C ALA A 33 -1.67 10.09 5.70
N LEU A 34 -1.93 8.87 6.13
CA LEU A 34 -1.39 7.66 5.55
C LEU A 34 -2.51 6.86 4.92
N LEU A 35 -2.39 6.57 3.64
CA LEU A 35 -3.38 5.82 2.87
C LEU A 35 -2.72 4.54 2.35
N VAL A 36 -3.36 3.41 2.55
CA VAL A 36 -2.79 2.10 2.17
C VAL A 36 -3.85 1.26 1.46
N VAL A 37 -3.51 0.74 0.31
CA VAL A 37 -4.36 -0.19 -0.46
C VAL A 37 -3.53 -1.39 -0.88
N ALA A 38 -4.09 -2.58 -0.71
CA ALA A 38 -3.47 -3.83 -1.14
C ALA A 38 -4.51 -4.72 -1.82
N ASP A 39 -4.15 -5.29 -2.97
CA ASP A 39 -4.95 -6.24 -3.75
C ASP A 39 -4.26 -7.61 -3.68
N GLY A 40 -4.83 -8.51 -2.91
CA GLY A 40 -4.28 -9.84 -2.67
C GLY A 40 -4.52 -10.81 -3.80
N MET A 41 -3.59 -11.74 -3.97
CA MET A 41 -3.66 -12.82 -4.95
C MET A 41 -3.15 -14.13 -4.35
N GLY A 42 -3.47 -15.26 -4.98
CA GLY A 42 -2.95 -16.57 -4.57
C GLY A 42 -4.02 -17.63 -4.29
N GLY A 43 -5.23 -17.39 -4.75
CA GLY A 43 -6.35 -18.35 -4.65
C GLY A 43 -6.84 -18.54 -3.21
N HIS A 44 -8.04 -19.06 -3.06
CA HIS A 44 -8.66 -19.34 -1.77
C HIS A 44 -8.47 -18.21 -0.74
N GLN A 45 -7.83 -18.50 0.38
CA GLN A 45 -7.60 -17.53 1.48
C GLN A 45 -6.24 -16.81 1.40
N GLY A 46 -5.38 -17.21 0.47
CA GLY A 46 -4.01 -16.69 0.40
C GLY A 46 -3.96 -15.19 0.16
N GLY A 47 -4.76 -14.68 -0.78
CA GLY A 47 -4.80 -13.26 -1.08
C GLY A 47 -5.26 -12.40 0.09
N GLU A 48 -6.26 -12.85 0.84
CA GLU A 48 -6.72 -12.13 2.05
C GLU A 48 -5.63 -12.05 3.11
N VAL A 49 -4.90 -13.15 3.31
CA VAL A 49 -3.80 -13.20 4.28
C VAL A 49 -2.69 -12.25 3.87
N ALA A 50 -2.27 -12.31 2.60
CA ALA A 50 -1.17 -11.48 2.09
C ALA A 50 -1.49 -9.99 2.17
N SER A 51 -2.66 -9.57 1.70
CA SER A 51 -3.06 -8.16 1.72
C SER A 51 -3.20 -7.63 3.13
N ARG A 52 -3.76 -8.41 4.05
CA ARG A 52 -3.87 -8.02 5.46
C ARG A 52 -2.51 -7.89 6.13
N LEU A 53 -1.62 -8.86 5.92
CA LEU A 53 -0.25 -8.80 6.47
C LEU A 53 0.50 -7.56 5.97
N ALA A 54 0.37 -7.24 4.68
CA ALA A 54 1.04 -6.09 4.09
C ALA A 54 0.53 -4.77 4.67
N VAL A 55 -0.79 -4.58 4.72
CA VAL A 55 -1.39 -3.36 5.25
C VAL A 55 -1.06 -3.17 6.72
N ASP A 56 -1.20 -4.22 7.53
CA ASP A 56 -0.89 -4.16 8.96
C ASP A 56 0.59 -3.83 9.21
N ALA A 57 1.49 -4.40 8.40
CA ALA A 57 2.92 -4.11 8.50
C ALA A 57 3.24 -2.64 8.20
N VAL A 58 2.63 -2.09 7.16
CA VAL A 58 2.83 -0.68 6.79
C VAL A 58 2.32 0.25 7.88
N ILE A 59 1.10 0.03 8.35
CA ILE A 59 0.51 0.84 9.43
C ILE A 59 1.39 0.79 10.68
N GLU A 60 1.76 -0.41 11.11
CA GLU A 60 2.59 -0.60 12.30
C GLU A 60 3.96 0.07 12.17
N SER A 61 4.58 -0.03 10.99
CA SER A 61 5.89 0.56 10.72
C SER A 61 5.88 2.08 10.70
N LEU A 62 4.83 2.69 10.12
CA LEU A 62 4.77 4.14 9.87
C LEU A 62 4.01 4.92 10.94
N GLU A 63 3.14 4.28 11.70
CA GLU A 63 2.33 4.94 12.72
C GLU A 63 3.13 5.77 13.73
N PRO A 64 4.28 5.29 14.27
CA PRO A 64 5.09 6.10 15.17
C PRO A 64 5.57 7.42 14.57
N ALA A 65 5.99 7.43 13.32
CA ALA A 65 6.44 8.64 12.64
C ALA A 65 5.28 9.64 12.42
N ILE A 66 4.10 9.12 12.08
CA ILE A 66 2.88 9.92 11.89
C ILE A 66 2.41 10.52 13.21
N ALA A 67 2.54 9.76 14.31
CA ALA A 67 2.16 10.20 15.66
C ALA A 67 3.13 11.21 16.27
N GLY A 68 4.21 11.58 15.58
CA GLY A 68 5.16 12.59 16.05
C GLY A 68 6.37 12.04 16.81
N ALA A 69 6.66 10.73 16.69
CA ALA A 69 7.94 10.21 17.16
C ALA A 69 9.09 10.87 16.39
N ALA A 70 10.30 10.83 16.92
CA ALA A 70 11.46 11.49 16.35
C ALA A 70 11.62 11.21 14.85
N PHE A 71 11.24 12.17 14.04
CA PHE A 71 11.19 12.10 12.60
C PHE A 71 11.50 13.49 12.03
N ASP A 72 12.53 13.59 11.20
CA ASP A 72 13.01 14.88 10.73
C ASP A 72 12.26 15.45 9.52
N GLY A 73 11.35 14.65 8.90
CA GLY A 73 10.52 15.09 7.78
C GLY A 73 11.28 15.32 6.46
N THR A 74 12.54 14.95 6.39
CA THR A 74 13.30 15.07 5.13
C THR A 74 12.86 14.01 4.13
N ASP A 75 13.04 14.29 2.83
CA ASP A 75 12.72 13.32 1.77
C ASP A 75 13.48 12.01 1.96
N GLY A 76 14.74 12.08 2.39
CA GLY A 76 15.54 10.90 2.68
C GLY A 76 14.99 10.07 3.82
N ALA A 77 14.53 10.70 4.89
CA ALA A 77 13.92 10.01 6.03
C ALA A 77 12.57 9.38 5.64
N ILE A 78 11.74 10.08 4.88
CA ILE A 78 10.46 9.57 4.38
C ILE A 78 10.70 8.33 3.53
N ARG A 79 11.64 8.40 2.59
CA ARG A 79 12.01 7.28 1.74
C ARG A 79 12.45 6.07 2.55
N GLU A 80 13.32 6.28 3.52
CA GLU A 80 13.83 5.21 4.40
C GLU A 80 12.71 4.55 5.20
N HIS A 81 11.78 5.33 5.73
CA HIS A 81 10.60 4.80 6.43
C HIS A 81 9.71 3.97 5.50
N LEU A 82 9.47 4.43 4.27
CA LEU A 82 8.68 3.68 3.29
C LEU A 82 9.37 2.38 2.88
N GLU A 83 10.66 2.42 2.62
CA GLU A 83 11.44 1.22 2.29
C GLU A 83 11.39 0.18 3.41
N ARG A 84 11.52 0.60 4.65
CA ARG A 84 11.38 -0.31 5.81
C ARG A 84 9.98 -0.91 5.91
N ALA A 85 8.95 -0.10 5.68
CA ALA A 85 7.57 -0.57 5.73
C ALA A 85 7.31 -1.66 4.69
N PHE A 86 7.80 -1.48 3.46
CA PHE A 86 7.68 -2.46 2.39
C PHE A 86 8.49 -3.73 2.68
N SER A 87 9.70 -3.57 3.22
CA SER A 87 10.53 -4.71 3.62
C SER A 87 9.86 -5.54 4.72
N LEU A 88 9.28 -4.89 5.72
CA LEU A 88 8.55 -5.56 6.79
C LEU A 88 7.34 -6.32 6.25
N ALA A 89 6.59 -5.70 5.33
CA ALA A 89 5.45 -6.35 4.67
C ALA A 89 5.87 -7.62 3.94
N ASN A 90 6.94 -7.53 3.13
CA ASN A 90 7.48 -8.66 2.41
C ASN A 90 7.96 -9.78 3.35
N GLU A 91 8.68 -9.42 4.39
CA GLU A 91 9.17 -10.37 5.39
C GLU A 91 8.03 -11.15 6.04
N ARG A 92 6.97 -10.48 6.44
CA ARG A 92 5.80 -11.13 7.05
C ARG A 92 5.11 -12.08 6.09
N ILE A 93 4.98 -11.71 4.82
CA ILE A 93 4.39 -12.58 3.80
C ILE A 93 5.28 -13.81 3.55
N VAL A 94 6.57 -13.62 3.38
CA VAL A 94 7.52 -14.72 3.15
C VAL A 94 7.52 -15.70 4.33
N ASN A 95 7.58 -15.20 5.55
CA ASN A 95 7.57 -16.02 6.75
C ASN A 95 6.26 -16.81 6.89
N ARG A 96 5.14 -16.20 6.57
CA ARG A 96 3.83 -16.85 6.65
C ARG A 96 3.65 -17.94 5.59
N ARG A 97 4.16 -17.71 4.38
CA ARG A 97 4.14 -18.72 3.30
C ARG A 97 4.93 -19.96 3.66
N SER A 98 6.09 -19.78 4.26
CA SER A 98 7.03 -20.87 4.55
C SER A 98 6.47 -21.92 5.49
N GLY A 99 5.46 -21.58 6.28
CA GLY A 99 4.87 -22.49 7.25
C GLY A 99 3.60 -23.21 6.77
N ASP A 100 3.07 -22.89 5.58
CA ASP A 100 1.78 -23.39 5.13
C ASP A 100 1.74 -23.59 3.62
N PRO A 101 1.67 -24.86 3.14
CA PRO A 101 1.57 -25.14 1.70
C PRO A 101 0.35 -24.53 1.02
N LYS A 102 -0.73 -24.26 1.76
CA LYS A 102 -1.94 -23.61 1.22
C LYS A 102 -1.69 -22.15 0.85
N LEU A 103 -0.68 -21.53 1.43
CA LEU A 103 -0.34 -20.12 1.23
C LEU A 103 0.88 -19.92 0.30
N GLU A 104 1.38 -21.00 -0.30
CA GLU A 104 2.60 -20.98 -1.11
C GLU A 104 2.60 -19.93 -2.22
N LYS A 105 1.43 -19.70 -2.83
CA LYS A 105 1.27 -18.79 -3.96
C LYS A 105 0.72 -17.41 -3.57
N MET A 106 0.55 -17.15 -2.29
CA MET A 106 -0.02 -15.86 -1.88
C MET A 106 0.93 -14.71 -2.15
N GLY A 107 0.35 -13.60 -2.53
CA GLY A 107 1.03 -12.34 -2.72
C GLY A 107 0.03 -11.20 -2.69
N THR A 108 0.51 -10.00 -2.79
CA THR A 108 -0.34 -8.82 -2.83
C THR A 108 0.35 -7.68 -3.55
N THR A 109 -0.44 -6.82 -4.18
CA THR A 109 0.01 -5.47 -4.51
C THR A 109 0.05 -4.62 -3.25
N LEU A 110 0.70 -3.49 -3.31
CA LEU A 110 0.71 -2.54 -2.21
C LEU A 110 0.92 -1.13 -2.75
N VAL A 111 0.05 -0.22 -2.39
CA VAL A 111 0.19 1.20 -2.69
C VAL A 111 0.07 1.96 -1.37
N VAL A 112 1.04 2.81 -1.10
CA VAL A 112 1.08 3.67 0.07
C VAL A 112 1.21 5.11 -0.39
N ALA A 113 0.32 5.98 0.09
CA ALA A 113 0.45 7.41 -0.05
C ALA A 113 0.57 8.02 1.35
N TRP A 114 1.70 8.61 1.63
CA TRP A 114 1.96 9.35 2.87
C TRP A 114 1.93 10.84 2.55
N VAL A 115 0.89 11.49 3.01
CA VAL A 115 0.67 12.91 2.75
C VAL A 115 1.13 13.70 3.97
N ILE A 116 2.08 14.59 3.76
CA ILE A 116 2.66 15.44 4.79
C ILE A 116 2.55 16.88 4.30
N ASP A 117 1.85 17.71 5.05
CA ASP A 117 1.52 19.08 4.66
C ASP A 117 0.77 19.09 3.32
N ASP A 118 1.38 19.56 2.25
CA ASP A 118 0.79 19.63 0.91
C ASP A 118 1.45 18.67 -0.08
N GLN A 119 2.30 17.76 0.40
CA GLN A 119 3.05 16.82 -0.44
C GLN A 119 2.64 15.39 -0.20
N ALA A 120 2.43 14.65 -1.27
CA ALA A 120 2.18 13.22 -1.22
C ALA A 120 3.44 12.44 -1.60
N HIS A 121 3.85 11.53 -0.72
CA HIS A 121 4.97 10.61 -0.94
C HIS A 121 4.39 9.24 -1.22
N ILE A 122 4.64 8.70 -2.41
CA ILE A 122 3.99 7.50 -2.89
C ILE A 122 5.02 6.40 -3.12
N ALA A 123 4.73 5.23 -2.59
CA ALA A 123 5.49 4.01 -2.85
C ALA A 123 4.51 2.91 -3.25
N HIS A 124 4.91 2.07 -4.19
CA HIS A 124 4.04 0.99 -4.64
C HIS A 124 4.81 -0.19 -5.20
N VAL A 125 4.14 -1.34 -5.21
CA VAL A 125 4.54 -2.55 -5.91
C VAL A 125 3.28 -3.19 -6.52
N GLY A 126 3.37 -3.59 -7.79
CA GLY A 126 2.26 -4.18 -8.52
C GLY A 126 1.46 -3.15 -9.35
N ASP A 127 0.22 -3.50 -9.66
CA ASP A 127 -0.65 -2.75 -10.58
C ASP A 127 -1.83 -2.03 -9.89
N SER A 128 -1.87 -1.98 -8.58
CA SER A 128 -2.75 -1.06 -7.88
C SER A 128 -2.26 0.36 -8.09
N ARG A 129 -3.19 1.31 -8.23
CA ARG A 129 -2.85 2.65 -8.72
C ARG A 129 -3.21 3.74 -7.72
N CYS A 130 -2.47 4.83 -7.81
CA CYS A 130 -2.75 6.07 -7.11
C CYS A 130 -2.94 7.20 -8.12
N TYR A 131 -4.00 7.98 -7.96
CA TYR A 131 -4.32 9.11 -8.83
C TYR A 131 -4.38 10.41 -8.02
N SER A 132 -3.89 11.47 -8.62
CA SER A 132 -4.14 12.83 -8.14
C SER A 132 -5.28 13.45 -8.93
N LEU A 133 -6.25 13.98 -8.23
CA LEU A 133 -7.39 14.67 -8.83
C LEU A 133 -7.27 16.17 -8.57
N ARG A 134 -7.21 16.95 -9.64
CA ARG A 134 -7.23 18.42 -9.58
C ARG A 134 -8.21 18.95 -10.62
N SER A 135 -9.14 19.79 -10.16
CA SER A 135 -10.20 20.32 -11.04
C SER A 135 -10.94 19.16 -11.71
N SER A 136 -10.89 19.05 -13.02
CA SER A 136 -11.51 17.95 -13.78
C SER A 136 -10.52 16.94 -14.32
N GLN A 137 -9.27 16.97 -13.85
CA GLN A 137 -8.20 16.09 -14.35
C GLN A 137 -7.78 15.06 -13.32
N ALA A 138 -7.60 13.81 -13.78
CA ALA A 138 -7.01 12.72 -13.00
C ALA A 138 -5.65 12.38 -13.59
N VAL A 139 -4.62 12.41 -12.77
CA VAL A 139 -3.25 12.06 -13.16
C VAL A 139 -2.83 10.80 -12.40
N CYS A 140 -2.45 9.75 -13.11
CA CYS A 140 -1.93 8.53 -12.50
C CYS A 140 -0.50 8.79 -12.02
N LEU A 141 -0.28 8.60 -10.72
CA LEU A 141 1.01 8.85 -10.07
C LEU A 141 1.87 7.59 -9.96
N THR A 142 1.28 6.42 -10.20
CA THR A 142 1.98 5.14 -10.16
C THR A 142 2.14 4.60 -11.57
N ARG A 143 3.08 3.67 -11.73
CA ARG A 143 3.32 2.93 -12.96
C ARG A 143 3.08 1.45 -12.67
N ASP A 144 2.26 0.80 -13.49
CA ASP A 144 1.97 -0.61 -13.32
C ASP A 144 3.26 -1.44 -13.35
N ASP A 145 3.43 -2.27 -12.33
CA ASP A 145 4.56 -3.19 -12.22
C ASP A 145 4.02 -4.60 -12.49
N THR A 146 3.88 -4.92 -13.77
CA THR A 146 3.44 -6.21 -14.27
C THR A 146 4.42 -6.72 -15.32
N VAL A 147 4.40 -8.03 -15.60
CA VAL A 147 5.24 -8.62 -16.64
C VAL A 147 4.96 -7.96 -18.00
N VAL A 148 3.70 -7.73 -18.33
CA VAL A 148 3.30 -7.10 -19.60
C VAL A 148 3.82 -5.67 -19.71
N GLN A 149 3.66 -4.88 -18.65
CA GLN A 149 4.15 -3.49 -18.66
C GLN A 149 5.66 -3.43 -18.78
N ASN A 150 6.37 -4.28 -18.07
CA ASN A 150 7.84 -4.34 -18.14
C ASN A 150 8.32 -4.73 -19.54
N MET A 151 7.65 -5.68 -20.19
CA MET A 151 7.95 -6.04 -21.58
C MET A 151 7.75 -4.87 -22.54
N LEU A 152 6.66 -4.12 -22.38
CA LEU A 152 6.39 -2.96 -23.24
C LEU A 152 7.47 -1.88 -23.11
N GLU A 153 7.96 -1.64 -21.91
CA GLU A 153 8.99 -0.63 -21.64
C GLU A 153 10.39 -1.07 -22.08
N ASP A 154 10.70 -2.35 -21.97
CA ASP A 154 11.96 -2.91 -22.41
C ASP A 154 12.01 -3.13 -23.93
N GLY A 155 10.93 -2.88 -24.64
CA GLY A 155 10.85 -3.04 -26.08
C GLY A 155 10.77 -4.50 -26.54
N SER A 156 10.37 -5.40 -25.65
CA SER A 156 10.27 -6.83 -25.95
C SER A 156 8.83 -7.33 -26.10
#